data_3c4c1510cefa894fb939a0cde0c52fa5
#
_entry.id   3c4c1510cefa894fb939a0cde0c52fa5
#
_cell.length_a   1.000
_cell.length_b   1.000
_cell.length_c   1.000
_cell.angle_alpha   90.00
_cell.angle_beta   90.00
_cell.angle_gamma   90.00
#
_symmetry.space_group_name_H-M   'P 1'
#
loop_
_entity.id
_entity.type
_entity.pdbx_description
1 polymer ?
#
loop_
_entity_poly.entity_id
_entity_poly.type
_entity_poly.pdbx_seq_one_letter_code
_entity_poly.pdbx_strand_id
1 'polypeptide(L)'
;NFLSDSKEANRKLAAKSVGKVLGDNIKIFSSITNTLAKDKSINDDWRKLPNPVSARNLSNVVEDSIVDSLVNSVVDSYPKLSHRYFTLKAKWFNKKHLMYWDRNAPLPFQSSKTFTWKEARDIVIEAYSEFNSDIGIIIKKFFDEKWIHSPVLDGKSPGAFAASTVSSVHPFILVNFQGKARDVATLAHELGHGVHQYLAGKNQTHFNASTPLTLAETASVFGEMLTF
;
A
#
# COMPACT_ATOMS: atom_id res chain seq x y z
N ASN A 1 -1.26 15.92 -7.47
CA ASN A 1 0.12 15.53 -7.12
C ASN A 1 1.06 15.84 -8.29
N PHE A 2 1.92 16.88 -8.14
CA PHE A 2 2.83 17.31 -9.21
C PHE A 2 3.92 16.29 -9.55
N LEU A 3 4.25 15.36 -8.65
CA LEU A 3 5.20 14.28 -8.94
C LEU A 3 4.66 13.25 -9.94
N SER A 4 3.34 13.24 -10.17
CA SER A 4 2.65 12.39 -11.16
C SER A 4 1.97 13.21 -12.26
N ASP A 5 2.38 14.46 -12.45
CA ASP A 5 1.85 15.32 -13.50
C ASP A 5 2.22 14.78 -14.89
N SER A 6 1.36 14.98 -15.89
CA SER A 6 1.65 14.56 -17.26
C SER A 6 2.82 15.37 -17.87
N LYS A 7 2.96 16.64 -17.49
CA LYS A 7 4.04 17.53 -17.94
C LYS A 7 5.34 17.25 -17.16
N GLU A 8 6.38 16.88 -17.88
CA GLU A 8 7.71 16.61 -17.28
C GLU A 8 8.27 17.80 -16.49
N ALA A 9 8.08 19.02 -16.99
CA ALA A 9 8.55 20.23 -16.31
C ALA A 9 8.00 20.34 -14.88
N ASN A 10 6.71 20.06 -14.70
CA ASN A 10 6.06 20.08 -13.39
C ASN A 10 6.62 18.98 -12.47
N ARG A 11 6.79 17.75 -12.96
CA ARG A 11 7.39 16.66 -12.21
C ARG A 11 8.80 16.99 -11.74
N LYS A 12 9.62 17.53 -12.66
CA LYS A 12 11.01 17.95 -12.38
C LYS A 12 11.08 19.04 -11.30
N LEU A 13 10.23 20.07 -11.41
CA LEU A 13 10.16 21.14 -10.41
C LEU A 13 9.72 20.62 -9.05
N ALA A 14 8.68 19.80 -9.01
CA ALA A 14 8.20 19.17 -7.77
C ALA A 14 9.28 18.32 -7.09
N ALA A 15 9.95 17.46 -7.87
CA ALA A 15 11.02 16.61 -7.35
C ALA A 15 12.22 17.43 -6.82
N LYS A 16 12.61 18.50 -7.52
CA LYS A 16 13.65 19.42 -7.06
C LYS A 16 13.24 20.18 -5.79
N SER A 17 11.98 20.60 -5.69
CA SER A 17 11.46 21.30 -4.50
C SER A 17 11.52 20.39 -3.27
N VAL A 18 11.06 19.13 -3.39
CA VAL A 18 11.18 18.13 -2.31
C VAL A 18 12.64 17.91 -1.94
N GLY A 19 13.51 17.68 -2.95
CA GLY A 19 14.94 17.46 -2.73
C GLY A 19 15.64 18.63 -2.04
N LYS A 20 15.24 19.89 -2.38
CA LYS A 20 15.77 21.08 -1.73
C LYS A 20 15.40 21.11 -0.24
N VAL A 21 14.11 20.95 0.09
CA VAL A 21 13.64 20.98 1.49
C VAL A 21 14.30 19.90 2.32
N LEU A 22 14.44 18.68 1.78
CA LEU A 22 15.14 17.59 2.46
C LEU A 22 16.63 17.90 2.66
N GLY A 23 17.28 18.47 1.63
CA GLY A 23 18.70 18.86 1.68
C GLY A 23 18.96 19.98 2.68
N ASP A 24 18.12 21.00 2.71
CA ASP A 24 18.21 22.13 3.66
C ASP A 24 18.09 21.66 5.13
N ASN A 25 17.42 20.52 5.36
CA ASN A 25 17.19 19.94 6.68
C ASN A 25 17.99 18.64 6.94
N ILE A 26 18.98 18.32 6.11
CA ILE A 26 19.68 17.03 6.14
C ILE A 26 20.31 16.71 7.50
N LYS A 27 20.80 17.72 8.23
CA LYS A 27 21.42 17.54 9.57
C LYS A 27 20.40 17.00 10.58
N ILE A 28 19.18 17.54 10.58
CA ILE A 28 18.10 17.09 11.47
C ILE A 28 17.69 15.66 11.10
N PHE A 29 17.46 15.39 9.83
CA PHE A 29 17.08 14.04 9.36
C PHE A 29 18.17 13.00 9.65
N SER A 30 19.44 13.35 9.43
CA SER A 30 20.54 12.46 9.78
C SER A 30 20.62 12.20 11.29
N SER A 31 20.42 13.22 12.12
CA SER A 31 20.40 13.07 13.58
C SER A 31 19.28 12.15 14.03
N ILE A 32 18.05 12.34 13.51
CA ILE A 32 16.90 11.49 13.83
C ILE A 32 17.19 10.04 13.40
N THR A 33 17.65 9.83 12.17
CA THR A 33 17.93 8.49 11.64
C THR A 33 19.00 7.78 12.48
N ASN A 34 20.10 8.46 12.82
CA ASN A 34 21.17 7.91 13.63
C ASN A 34 20.69 7.58 15.06
N THR A 35 19.84 8.44 15.65
CA THR A 35 19.29 8.21 16.99
C THR A 35 18.39 6.97 17.00
N LEU A 36 17.47 6.85 16.02
CA LEU A 36 16.60 5.68 15.89
C LEU A 36 17.39 4.40 15.63
N ALA A 37 18.43 4.47 14.77
CA ALA A 37 19.30 3.32 14.51
C ALA A 37 20.08 2.90 15.77
N LYS A 38 20.54 3.87 16.59
CA LYS A 38 21.23 3.59 17.84
C LYS A 38 20.31 3.01 18.90
N ASP A 39 19.11 3.58 19.06
CA ASP A 39 18.07 3.04 19.95
C ASP A 39 17.75 1.59 19.61
N LYS A 40 17.50 1.33 18.31
CA LYS A 40 17.27 -0.05 17.81
C LYS A 40 18.44 -0.98 18.13
N SER A 41 19.69 -0.55 17.88
CA SER A 41 20.89 -1.34 18.16
C SER A 41 20.97 -1.73 19.63
N ILE A 42 20.72 -0.80 20.55
CA ILE A 42 20.71 -1.06 22.01
C ILE A 42 19.64 -2.09 22.38
N ASN A 43 18.43 -1.94 21.83
CA ASN A 43 17.34 -2.88 22.07
C ASN A 43 17.67 -4.28 21.54
N ASP A 44 18.26 -4.36 20.34
CA ASP A 44 18.67 -5.63 19.73
C ASP A 44 19.77 -6.31 20.58
N ASP A 45 20.76 -5.57 21.05
CA ASP A 45 21.84 -6.07 21.92
C ASP A 45 21.28 -6.63 23.25
N TRP A 46 20.39 -5.89 23.92
CA TRP A 46 19.75 -6.35 25.14
C TRP A 46 18.91 -7.60 24.97
N ARG A 47 18.25 -7.73 23.81
CA ARG A 47 17.44 -8.89 23.45
C ARG A 47 18.27 -10.02 22.84
N LYS A 48 19.58 -9.83 22.64
CA LYS A 48 20.52 -10.76 22.01
C LYS A 48 20.05 -11.19 20.60
N LEU A 49 19.54 -10.23 19.84
CA LEU A 49 19.12 -10.47 18.47
C LEU A 49 20.33 -10.47 17.54
N PRO A 50 20.48 -11.46 16.63
CA PRO A 50 21.71 -11.65 15.86
C PRO A 50 21.91 -10.61 14.74
N ASN A 51 20.82 -10.00 14.26
CA ASN A 51 20.89 -9.02 13.16
C ASN A 51 19.75 -7.99 13.24
N PRO A 52 19.85 -6.86 12.50
CA PRO A 52 18.88 -5.77 12.58
C PRO A 52 17.45 -6.12 12.16
N VAL A 53 17.25 -7.18 11.37
CA VAL A 53 15.91 -7.60 10.91
C VAL A 53 15.25 -8.63 11.83
N SER A 54 16.02 -9.24 12.75
CA SER A 54 15.53 -10.34 13.61
C SER A 54 14.29 -9.97 14.43
N ALA A 55 14.26 -8.75 15.00
CA ALA A 55 13.08 -8.27 15.74
C ALA A 55 11.82 -8.24 14.86
N ARG A 56 11.97 -7.84 13.61
CA ARG A 56 10.87 -7.80 12.64
C ARG A 56 10.43 -9.20 12.25
N ASN A 57 11.37 -10.11 11.99
CA ASN A 57 11.08 -11.47 11.60
C ASN A 57 10.35 -12.23 12.73
N LEU A 58 10.77 -12.03 13.97
CA LEU A 58 10.06 -12.57 15.15
C LEU A 58 8.64 -12.01 15.26
N SER A 59 8.46 -10.70 15.08
CA SER A 59 7.14 -10.06 15.11
C SER A 59 6.23 -10.54 13.97
N ASN A 60 6.81 -10.87 12.82
CA ASN A 60 6.09 -11.40 11.66
C ASN A 60 5.88 -12.92 11.70
N VAL A 61 6.39 -13.60 12.74
CA VAL A 61 6.32 -15.06 12.89
C VAL A 61 6.88 -15.75 11.63
N VAL A 62 8.05 -15.30 11.16
CA VAL A 62 8.72 -15.81 9.95
C VAL A 62 10.19 -16.11 10.26
N GLU A 63 10.70 -17.18 9.67
CA GLU A 63 12.11 -17.56 9.79
C GLU A 63 13.00 -16.68 8.90
N ASP A 64 14.23 -16.37 9.36
CA ASP A 64 15.20 -15.56 8.63
C ASP A 64 15.50 -16.14 7.23
N SER A 65 15.59 -17.46 7.11
CA SER A 65 15.85 -18.15 5.84
C SER A 65 14.76 -17.92 4.77
N ILE A 66 13.50 -17.78 5.20
CA ILE A 66 12.38 -17.49 4.30
C ILE A 66 12.50 -16.05 3.78
N VAL A 67 12.85 -15.11 4.67
CA VAL A 67 13.05 -13.71 4.29
C VAL A 67 14.22 -13.56 3.33
N ASP A 68 15.35 -14.24 3.60
CA ASP A 68 16.52 -14.24 2.72
C ASP A 68 16.18 -14.83 1.34
N SER A 69 15.43 -15.94 1.31
CA SER A 69 14.99 -16.55 0.06
C SER A 69 14.10 -15.61 -0.75
N LEU A 70 13.17 -14.90 -0.08
CA LEU A 70 12.33 -13.89 -0.73
C LEU A 70 13.17 -12.75 -1.32
N VAL A 71 14.09 -12.19 -0.52
CA VAL A 71 14.97 -11.09 -0.96
C VAL A 71 15.79 -11.51 -2.18
N ASN A 72 16.43 -12.67 -2.12
CA ASN A 72 17.24 -13.20 -3.23
C ASN A 72 16.38 -13.40 -4.48
N SER A 73 15.20 -14.01 -4.37
CA SER A 73 14.28 -14.22 -5.51
C SER A 73 13.83 -12.91 -6.14
N VAL A 74 13.56 -11.88 -5.32
CA VAL A 74 13.19 -10.55 -5.81
C VAL A 74 14.35 -9.87 -6.53
N VAL A 75 15.57 -9.92 -5.97
CA VAL A 75 16.78 -9.34 -6.59
C VAL A 75 17.07 -10.01 -7.92
N ASP A 76 17.02 -11.34 -7.98
CA ASP A 76 17.23 -12.12 -9.21
C ASP A 76 16.18 -11.84 -10.29
N SER A 77 14.99 -11.38 -9.88
CA SER A 77 13.91 -11.03 -10.79
C SER A 77 14.04 -9.61 -11.37
N TYR A 78 14.86 -8.72 -10.79
CA TYR A 78 14.98 -7.33 -11.26
C TYR A 78 15.27 -7.18 -12.76
N PRO A 79 16.24 -7.92 -13.36
CA PRO A 79 16.52 -7.79 -14.78
C PRO A 79 15.33 -8.13 -15.67
N LYS A 80 14.54 -9.12 -15.27
CA LYS A 80 13.40 -9.65 -16.05
C LYS A 80 12.13 -8.81 -15.89
N LEU A 81 11.95 -8.16 -14.75
CA LEU A 81 10.74 -7.42 -14.40
C LEU A 81 10.98 -5.91 -14.39
N SER A 82 11.54 -5.37 -13.32
CA SER A 82 11.61 -3.92 -13.12
C SER A 82 12.53 -3.22 -14.12
N HIS A 83 13.72 -3.76 -14.40
CA HIS A 83 14.63 -3.16 -15.38
C HIS A 83 14.03 -3.19 -16.79
N ARG A 84 13.38 -4.31 -17.16
CA ARG A 84 12.67 -4.43 -18.42
C ARG A 84 11.52 -3.41 -18.51
N TYR A 85 10.72 -3.29 -17.46
CA TYR A 85 9.63 -2.31 -17.41
C TYR A 85 10.13 -0.88 -17.58
N PHE A 86 11.16 -0.46 -16.85
CA PHE A 86 11.68 0.90 -16.97
C PHE A 86 12.35 1.17 -18.33
N THR A 87 12.98 0.16 -18.92
CA THR A 87 13.49 0.25 -20.28
C THR A 87 12.35 0.46 -21.28
N LEU A 88 11.27 -0.30 -21.15
CA LEU A 88 10.08 -0.16 -21.99
C LEU A 88 9.40 1.20 -21.79
N LYS A 89 9.24 1.62 -20.52
CA LYS A 89 8.71 2.93 -20.18
C LYS A 89 9.53 4.06 -20.79
N ALA A 90 10.85 3.99 -20.78
CA ALA A 90 11.72 4.97 -21.43
C ALA A 90 11.43 5.07 -22.93
N LYS A 91 11.24 3.93 -23.62
CA LYS A 91 10.85 3.91 -25.03
C LYS A 91 9.50 4.58 -25.29
N TRP A 92 8.50 4.32 -24.47
CA TRP A 92 7.18 4.97 -24.58
C TRP A 92 7.24 6.48 -24.42
N PHE A 93 8.24 6.99 -23.68
CA PHE A 93 8.47 8.42 -23.50
C PHE A 93 9.47 8.99 -24.52
N ASN A 94 9.91 8.22 -25.53
CA ASN A 94 10.94 8.60 -26.51
C ASN A 94 12.24 9.07 -25.83
N LYS A 95 12.64 8.40 -24.74
CA LYS A 95 13.83 8.72 -23.96
C LYS A 95 14.83 7.55 -23.99
N LYS A 96 16.13 7.88 -24.00
CA LYS A 96 17.19 6.88 -23.83
C LYS A 96 17.19 6.32 -22.40
N HIS A 97 16.97 7.21 -21.41
CA HIS A 97 16.88 6.88 -20.00
C HIS A 97 15.79 7.71 -19.34
N LEU A 98 15.11 7.12 -18.34
CA LEU A 98 14.21 7.87 -17.46
C LEU A 98 15.01 8.62 -16.40
N MET A 99 14.57 9.82 -16.09
CA MET A 99 15.06 10.55 -14.92
C MET A 99 14.25 10.14 -13.68
N TYR A 100 14.80 10.37 -12.49
CA TYR A 100 14.11 9.97 -11.23
C TYR A 100 12.72 10.61 -11.07
N TRP A 101 12.49 11.79 -11.64
CA TRP A 101 11.17 12.42 -11.67
C TRP A 101 10.19 11.80 -12.67
N ASP A 102 10.64 10.90 -13.55
CA ASP A 102 9.77 10.18 -14.48
C ASP A 102 9.22 8.88 -13.90
N ARG A 103 9.67 8.46 -12.71
CA ARG A 103 9.25 7.21 -12.07
C ARG A 103 7.73 7.07 -12.02
N ASN A 104 7.03 8.14 -11.55
CA ASN A 104 5.59 8.16 -11.38
C ASN A 104 4.85 8.90 -12.51
N ALA A 105 5.52 9.16 -13.64
CA ALA A 105 4.89 9.77 -14.81
C ALA A 105 3.78 8.86 -15.34
N PRO A 106 2.57 9.39 -15.61
CA PRO A 106 1.50 8.62 -16.24
C PRO A 106 1.92 8.18 -17.64
N LEU A 107 1.49 6.99 -18.04
CA LEU A 107 1.81 6.47 -19.38
C LEU A 107 1.09 7.30 -20.46
N PRO A 108 1.70 7.48 -21.65
CA PRO A 108 1.11 8.31 -22.72
C PRO A 108 -0.26 7.83 -23.22
N PHE A 109 -0.55 6.55 -23.02
CA PHE A 109 -1.79 5.86 -23.44
C PHE A 109 -2.71 5.54 -22.25
N GLN A 110 -2.40 6.03 -21.07
CA GLN A 110 -3.23 5.77 -19.89
C GLN A 110 -4.58 6.47 -20.04
N SER A 111 -5.66 5.71 -19.86
CA SER A 111 -7.02 6.24 -19.88
C SER A 111 -7.19 7.34 -18.81
N SER A 112 -7.84 8.42 -19.20
CA SER A 112 -8.28 9.49 -18.30
C SER A 112 -9.67 9.21 -17.70
N LYS A 113 -10.18 7.97 -17.84
CA LYS A 113 -11.49 7.60 -17.31
C LYS A 113 -11.53 7.87 -15.80
N THR A 114 -12.55 8.58 -15.39
CA THR A 114 -12.89 8.79 -13.97
C THR A 114 -14.09 7.95 -13.60
N PHE A 115 -14.11 7.51 -12.35
CA PHE A 115 -15.19 6.70 -11.78
C PHE A 115 -15.91 7.51 -10.70
N THR A 116 -17.23 7.48 -10.71
CA THR A 116 -18.02 7.93 -9.57
C THR A 116 -17.87 6.97 -8.41
N TRP A 117 -18.19 7.42 -7.20
CA TRP A 117 -18.22 6.55 -6.02
C TRP A 117 -19.17 5.37 -6.20
N LYS A 118 -20.32 5.62 -6.85
CA LYS A 118 -21.31 4.57 -7.14
C LYS A 118 -20.73 3.50 -8.09
N GLU A 119 -20.08 3.90 -9.18
CA GLU A 119 -19.45 2.96 -10.11
C GLU A 119 -18.36 2.14 -9.43
N ALA A 120 -17.49 2.79 -8.62
CA ALA A 120 -16.45 2.10 -7.88
C ALA A 120 -17.03 1.07 -6.89
N ARG A 121 -18.10 1.44 -6.18
CA ARG A 121 -18.83 0.55 -5.28
C ARG A 121 -19.37 -0.67 -6.04
N ASP A 122 -20.08 -0.41 -7.14
CA ASP A 122 -20.77 -1.45 -7.90
C ASP A 122 -19.75 -2.44 -8.50
N ILE A 123 -18.63 -1.95 -9.06
CA ILE A 123 -17.53 -2.78 -9.57
C ILE A 123 -16.95 -3.69 -8.47
N VAL A 124 -16.66 -3.13 -7.29
CA VAL A 124 -16.04 -3.92 -6.22
C VAL A 124 -17.02 -4.94 -5.63
N ILE A 125 -18.28 -4.55 -5.42
CA ILE A 125 -19.32 -5.49 -4.94
C ILE A 125 -19.51 -6.64 -5.93
N GLU A 126 -19.57 -6.35 -7.24
CA GLU A 126 -19.72 -7.35 -8.29
C GLU A 126 -18.53 -8.32 -8.28
N ALA A 127 -17.30 -7.82 -8.33
CA ALA A 127 -16.08 -8.63 -8.36
C ALA A 127 -15.99 -9.61 -7.17
N TYR A 128 -16.23 -9.12 -5.97
CA TYR A 128 -16.20 -9.97 -4.77
C TYR A 128 -17.38 -10.96 -4.71
N SER A 129 -18.57 -10.56 -5.18
CA SER A 129 -19.77 -11.41 -5.18
C SER A 129 -19.67 -12.54 -6.21
N GLU A 130 -19.07 -12.29 -7.38
CA GLU A 130 -18.81 -13.31 -8.39
C GLU A 130 -17.83 -14.39 -7.90
N PHE A 131 -16.83 -13.97 -7.09
CA PHE A 131 -15.92 -14.92 -6.48
C PHE A 131 -16.59 -15.75 -5.38
N ASN A 132 -17.31 -15.09 -4.46
CA ASN A 132 -18.00 -15.76 -3.36
C ASN A 132 -19.13 -14.88 -2.80
N SER A 133 -20.37 -15.41 -2.79
CA SER A 133 -21.56 -14.70 -2.35
C SER A 133 -21.51 -14.23 -0.91
N ASP A 134 -20.91 -15.01 0.01
CA ASP A 134 -20.82 -14.66 1.42
C ASP A 134 -19.86 -13.48 1.64
N ILE A 135 -18.75 -13.45 0.88
CA ILE A 135 -17.83 -12.31 0.87
C ILE A 135 -18.53 -11.09 0.29
N GLY A 136 -19.26 -11.24 -0.81
CA GLY A 136 -20.07 -10.16 -1.39
C GLY A 136 -21.06 -9.55 -0.39
N ILE A 137 -21.71 -10.36 0.44
CA ILE A 137 -22.61 -9.89 1.51
C ILE A 137 -21.84 -9.07 2.55
N ILE A 138 -20.64 -9.50 2.94
CA ILE A 138 -19.81 -8.76 3.89
C ILE A 138 -19.38 -7.41 3.27
N ILE A 139 -18.89 -7.40 2.03
CA ILE A 139 -18.50 -6.18 1.31
C ILE A 139 -19.68 -5.20 1.24
N LYS A 140 -20.87 -5.68 0.91
CA LYS A 140 -22.07 -4.85 0.83
C LYS A 140 -22.38 -4.14 2.16
N LYS A 141 -22.19 -4.81 3.31
CA LYS A 141 -22.37 -4.18 4.63
C LYS A 141 -21.47 -2.96 4.82
N PHE A 142 -20.21 -3.01 4.38
CA PHE A 142 -19.30 -1.87 4.49
C PHE A 142 -19.86 -0.60 3.83
N PHE A 143 -20.61 -0.76 2.74
CA PHE A 143 -21.26 0.36 2.05
C PHE A 143 -22.60 0.73 2.69
N ASP A 144 -23.48 -0.23 2.93
CA ASP A 144 -24.84 -0.01 3.39
C ASP A 144 -24.84 0.56 4.83
N GLU A 145 -23.95 0.07 5.69
CA GLU A 145 -23.80 0.48 7.09
C GLU A 145 -22.79 1.62 7.28
N LYS A 146 -22.22 2.15 6.17
CA LYS A 146 -21.33 3.33 6.15
C LYS A 146 -20.03 3.13 6.95
N TRP A 147 -19.42 1.96 6.86
CA TRP A 147 -18.14 1.67 7.52
C TRP A 147 -16.91 2.21 6.76
N ILE A 148 -17.14 2.94 5.66
CA ILE A 148 -16.09 3.50 4.80
C ILE A 148 -16.13 5.03 4.84
N HIS A 149 -15.04 5.66 5.20
CA HIS A 149 -14.87 7.10 5.10
C HIS A 149 -14.08 7.45 3.83
N SER A 150 -14.76 7.90 2.77
CA SER A 150 -14.19 8.07 1.44
C SER A 150 -13.85 9.52 1.02
N PRO A 151 -14.47 10.59 1.57
CA PRO A 151 -14.21 11.95 1.08
C PRO A 151 -12.77 12.42 1.34
N VAL A 152 -12.24 13.24 0.43
CA VAL A 152 -11.00 14.01 0.66
C VAL A 152 -11.34 15.27 1.46
N LEU A 153 -10.75 15.42 2.64
CA LEU A 153 -11.00 16.53 3.55
C LEU A 153 -9.68 17.13 4.04
N ASP A 154 -9.72 18.43 4.37
CA ASP A 154 -8.59 19.08 5.01
C ASP A 154 -8.29 18.46 6.39
N GLY A 155 -7.01 18.23 6.67
CA GLY A 155 -6.57 17.60 7.92
C GLY A 155 -6.78 16.09 8.01
N LYS A 156 -7.42 15.45 7.02
CA LYS A 156 -7.55 13.99 6.98
C LYS A 156 -6.22 13.33 6.65
N SER A 157 -5.94 12.19 7.30
CA SER A 157 -4.75 11.38 7.01
C SER A 157 -4.68 11.01 5.54
N PRO A 158 -3.51 11.17 4.88
CA PRO A 158 -3.31 10.73 3.51
C PRO A 158 -3.26 9.21 3.42
N GLY A 159 -3.44 8.68 2.20
CA GLY A 159 -3.42 7.24 1.94
C GLY A 159 -4.75 6.57 2.23
N ALA A 160 -4.68 5.29 2.58
CA ALA A 160 -5.82 4.44 2.92
C ALA A 160 -5.41 3.44 4.00
N PHE A 161 -6.37 2.94 4.76
CA PHE A 161 -6.16 1.84 5.72
C PHE A 161 -7.48 1.20 6.14
N ALA A 162 -7.41 -0.04 6.58
CA ALA A 162 -8.46 -0.74 7.31
C ALA A 162 -8.08 -0.89 8.79
N ALA A 163 -8.99 -0.56 9.69
CA ALA A 163 -8.78 -0.63 11.14
C ALA A 163 -9.76 -1.61 11.79
N SER A 164 -9.24 -2.69 12.35
CA SER A 164 -10.04 -3.77 12.96
C SER A 164 -10.75 -3.39 14.24
N THR A 165 -10.27 -2.36 14.96
CA THR A 165 -10.80 -1.94 16.28
C THR A 165 -10.80 -3.11 17.30
N VAL A 166 -11.96 -3.56 17.74
CA VAL A 166 -12.12 -4.72 18.65
C VAL A 166 -13.01 -5.78 18.01
N SER A 167 -12.86 -7.04 18.41
CA SER A 167 -13.57 -8.18 17.79
C SER A 167 -15.09 -8.11 17.89
N SER A 168 -15.64 -7.34 18.85
CA SER A 168 -17.09 -7.12 19.01
C SER A 168 -17.67 -6.01 18.13
N VAL A 169 -16.81 -5.26 17.43
CA VAL A 169 -17.16 -4.16 16.52
C VAL A 169 -16.64 -4.48 15.12
N HIS A 170 -17.28 -3.95 14.10
CA HIS A 170 -16.83 -4.10 12.72
C HIS A 170 -15.55 -3.30 12.44
N PRO A 171 -14.75 -3.69 11.43
CA PRO A 171 -13.65 -2.86 10.94
C PRO A 171 -14.17 -1.57 10.32
N PHE A 172 -13.30 -0.54 10.30
CA PHE A 172 -13.52 0.70 9.58
C PHE A 172 -12.49 0.85 8.47
N ILE A 173 -12.91 1.45 7.36
CA ILE A 173 -12.04 1.73 6.22
C ILE A 173 -11.95 3.24 6.01
N LEU A 174 -10.72 3.73 5.81
CA LEU A 174 -10.45 5.07 5.36
C LEU A 174 -9.80 5.02 3.99
N VAL A 175 -10.37 5.74 3.02
CA VAL A 175 -9.78 5.98 1.71
C VAL A 175 -9.90 7.46 1.35
N ASN A 176 -9.07 7.95 0.44
CA ASN A 176 -9.16 9.29 -0.15
C ASN A 176 -9.53 9.16 -1.63
N PHE A 177 -10.83 8.96 -1.90
CA PHE A 177 -11.33 8.67 -3.23
C PHE A 177 -11.42 9.93 -4.11
N GLN A 178 -10.76 9.93 -5.27
CA GLN A 178 -10.73 11.01 -6.25
C GLN A 178 -11.25 10.58 -7.64
N GLY A 179 -11.73 9.34 -7.76
CA GLY A 179 -12.31 8.82 -9.00
C GLY A 179 -11.33 8.27 -10.02
N LYS A 180 -10.07 8.04 -9.66
CA LYS A 180 -9.09 7.39 -10.55
C LYS A 180 -9.25 5.86 -10.49
N ALA A 181 -8.83 5.15 -11.55
CA ALA A 181 -8.80 3.69 -11.54
C ALA A 181 -8.00 3.14 -10.34
N ARG A 182 -6.88 3.78 -9.99
CA ARG A 182 -6.10 3.43 -8.80
C ARG A 182 -6.91 3.55 -7.49
N ASP A 183 -7.84 4.49 -7.42
CA ASP A 183 -8.65 4.66 -6.21
C ASP A 183 -9.68 3.53 -6.07
N VAL A 184 -10.14 2.97 -7.21
CA VAL A 184 -10.99 1.76 -7.23
C VAL A 184 -10.18 0.56 -6.76
N ALA A 185 -8.93 0.40 -7.25
CA ALA A 185 -8.02 -0.64 -6.78
C ALA A 185 -7.74 -0.53 -5.28
N THR A 186 -7.44 0.69 -4.80
CA THR A 186 -7.23 0.96 -3.37
C THR A 186 -8.47 0.61 -2.55
N LEU A 187 -9.68 0.95 -3.02
CA LEU A 187 -10.91 0.58 -2.35
C LEU A 187 -11.09 -0.95 -2.24
N ALA A 188 -10.80 -1.67 -3.33
CA ALA A 188 -10.84 -3.13 -3.34
C ALA A 188 -9.81 -3.73 -2.38
N HIS A 189 -8.60 -3.18 -2.34
CA HIS A 189 -7.52 -3.54 -1.43
C HIS A 189 -7.96 -3.41 0.05
N GLU A 190 -8.41 -2.21 0.44
CA GLU A 190 -8.83 -1.97 1.83
C GLU A 190 -10.04 -2.80 2.23
N LEU A 191 -10.95 -3.08 1.30
CA LEU A 191 -12.05 -3.99 1.53
C LEU A 191 -11.60 -5.44 1.70
N GLY A 192 -10.54 -5.87 1.03
CA GLY A 192 -9.90 -7.15 1.29
C GLY A 192 -9.41 -7.29 2.74
N HIS A 193 -8.71 -6.26 3.25
CA HIS A 193 -8.39 -6.18 4.68
C HIS A 193 -9.64 -6.19 5.55
N GLY A 194 -10.65 -5.40 5.17
CA GLY A 194 -11.91 -5.32 5.92
C GLY A 194 -12.61 -6.67 6.06
N VAL A 195 -12.71 -7.44 4.98
CA VAL A 195 -13.26 -8.82 5.01
C VAL A 195 -12.44 -9.71 5.93
N HIS A 196 -11.12 -9.68 5.78
CA HIS A 196 -10.21 -10.50 6.61
C HIS A 196 -10.39 -10.16 8.10
N GLN A 197 -10.36 -8.89 8.45
CA GLN A 197 -10.54 -8.41 9.82
C GLN A 197 -11.93 -8.74 10.38
N TYR A 198 -12.98 -8.63 9.57
CA TYR A 198 -14.36 -9.00 9.96
C TYR A 198 -14.48 -10.49 10.27
N LEU A 199 -13.92 -11.34 9.44
CA LEU A 199 -13.93 -12.79 9.64
C LEU A 199 -13.03 -13.22 10.80
N ALA A 200 -11.85 -12.60 10.94
CA ALA A 200 -10.97 -12.84 12.07
C ALA A 200 -11.64 -12.46 13.41
N GLY A 201 -12.31 -11.30 13.47
CA GLY A 201 -13.04 -10.87 14.66
C GLY A 201 -14.18 -11.84 15.08
N LYS A 202 -14.77 -12.53 14.09
CA LYS A 202 -15.84 -13.52 14.36
C LYS A 202 -15.33 -14.90 14.78
N ASN A 203 -14.15 -15.27 14.29
CA ASN A 203 -13.65 -16.65 14.43
C ASN A 203 -12.48 -16.78 15.41
N GLN A 204 -11.91 -15.66 15.87
CA GLN A 204 -10.78 -15.64 16.78
C GLN A 204 -11.12 -14.93 18.10
N THR A 205 -10.32 -15.22 19.14
CA THR A 205 -10.37 -14.41 20.36
C THR A 205 -9.78 -13.03 20.10
N HIS A 206 -10.06 -12.06 20.97
CA HIS A 206 -9.53 -10.70 20.85
C HIS A 206 -8.00 -10.65 20.65
N PHE A 207 -7.26 -11.47 21.37
CA PHE A 207 -5.79 -11.51 21.28
C PHE A 207 -5.27 -12.15 19.99
N ASN A 208 -6.06 -12.99 19.33
CA ASN A 208 -5.68 -13.70 18.10
C ASN A 208 -6.31 -13.11 16.83
N ALA A 209 -7.11 -12.05 16.96
CA ALA A 209 -7.77 -11.43 15.81
C ALA A 209 -6.80 -10.61 14.94
N SER A 210 -5.67 -10.17 15.50
CA SER A 210 -4.64 -9.45 14.75
C SER A 210 -3.78 -10.38 13.92
N THR A 211 -3.59 -10.06 12.66
CA THR A 211 -2.82 -10.85 11.71
C THR A 211 -1.37 -10.36 11.63
N PRO A 212 -0.35 -11.25 11.62
CA PRO A 212 1.04 -10.85 11.35
C PRO A 212 1.15 -10.21 9.95
N LEU A 213 2.12 -9.30 9.78
CA LEU A 213 2.31 -8.56 8.54
C LEU A 213 2.50 -9.47 7.31
N THR A 214 3.14 -10.63 7.48
CA THR A 214 3.34 -11.64 6.43
C THR A 214 2.05 -12.22 5.83
N LEU A 215 0.95 -12.16 6.56
CA LEU A 215 -0.37 -12.64 6.12
C LEU A 215 -1.35 -11.50 5.84
N ALA A 216 -1.02 -10.29 6.27
CA ALA A 216 -1.95 -9.16 6.22
C ALA A 216 -2.39 -8.83 4.79
N GLU A 217 -1.45 -8.85 3.83
CA GLU A 217 -1.70 -8.45 2.45
C GLU A 217 -2.31 -9.56 1.57
N THR A 218 -2.47 -10.78 2.07
CA THR A 218 -3.03 -11.88 1.27
C THR A 218 -4.44 -11.57 0.78
N ALA A 219 -5.30 -11.11 1.67
CA ALA A 219 -6.69 -10.80 1.32
C ALA A 219 -6.83 -9.47 0.54
N SER A 220 -6.01 -8.48 0.83
CA SER A 220 -6.04 -7.17 0.18
C SER A 220 -5.57 -7.24 -1.26
N VAL A 221 -4.42 -7.86 -1.52
CA VAL A 221 -3.90 -8.07 -2.88
C VAL A 221 -4.83 -8.97 -3.70
N PHE A 222 -5.40 -10.00 -3.06
CA PHE A 222 -6.41 -10.83 -3.71
C PHE A 222 -7.62 -10.01 -4.16
N GLY A 223 -8.11 -9.10 -3.32
CA GLY A 223 -9.22 -8.19 -3.66
C GLY A 223 -8.90 -7.26 -4.83
N GLU A 224 -7.66 -6.74 -4.90
CA GLU A 224 -7.22 -6.00 -6.09
C GLU A 224 -7.30 -6.89 -7.35
N MET A 225 -6.80 -8.11 -7.29
CA MET A 225 -6.77 -9.04 -8.44
C MET A 225 -8.16 -9.47 -8.90
N LEU A 226 -9.14 -9.54 -8.01
CA LEU A 226 -10.53 -9.82 -8.38
C LEU A 226 -11.16 -8.65 -9.17
N THR A 227 -10.72 -7.43 -8.89
CA THR A 227 -11.32 -6.20 -9.45
C THR A 227 -10.70 -5.79 -10.79
N PHE A 228 -9.53 -6.31 -11.14
CA PHE A 228 -8.76 -6.07 -12.36
C PHE A 228 -8.63 -7.33 -13.20
#